data_a9ced44c2a20e4998069556477903846
#
_entry.id   a9ced44c2a20e4998069556477903846
#
_cell.length_a   1.000
_cell.length_b   1.000
_cell.length_c   1.000
_cell.angle_alpha   90.00
_cell.angle_beta   90.00
_cell.angle_gamma   90.00
#
_symmetry.space_group_name_H-M   'P 1'
#
loop_
_entity.id
_entity.type
_entity.pdbx_description
1 polymer ?
#
loop_
_entity_poly.entity_id
_entity_poly.type
_entity_poly.pdbx_seq_one_letter_code
_entity_poly.pdbx_strand_id
1 'polypeptide(L)'
;PSHDSALWTGAYVASQAYRYRVTGSPEAKANLIRSVQGLMTLMEITGDRRTFARTLRAATGNPPSPWYPGTGLYAALEWKEGGNNDMFKGVMFGLAHAHALLCEYPTGNDQLCARIRFNVTQIADNLSVAQPSGQNRLAAQWLAAYVTRNFSYLLRATAEWTVQAPILSQGNVTVVYQDGVADWSGTHLAFVEYMMFSLLAERYPLPGIDAGSTLRHGI
;
A
#
# COMPACT_ATOMS: atom_id res chain seq x y z
N PRO A 1 18.08 -3.78 9.33
CA PRO A 1 16.75 -3.53 8.77
C PRO A 1 16.06 -2.43 9.57
N SER A 2 15.45 -1.45 8.88
CA SER A 2 14.68 -0.43 9.57
C SER A 2 13.42 -1.06 10.18
N HIS A 3 12.96 -0.53 11.31
CA HIS A 3 11.74 -1.04 11.94
C HIS A 3 10.49 -0.79 11.11
N ASP A 4 10.56 0.05 10.09
CA ASP A 4 9.43 0.48 9.24
C ASP A 4 9.62 0.09 7.77
N SER A 5 10.21 -1.09 7.53
CA SER A 5 10.56 -1.54 6.18
C SER A 5 9.35 -1.63 5.26
N ALA A 6 8.18 -2.01 5.74
CA ALA A 6 6.98 -2.09 4.91
C ALA A 6 6.57 -0.71 4.35
N LEU A 7 6.60 0.34 5.18
CA LEU A 7 6.31 1.71 4.75
C LEU A 7 7.32 2.19 3.71
N TRP A 8 8.62 2.12 4.07
CA TRP A 8 9.66 2.69 3.22
C TRP A 8 9.91 1.90 1.94
N THR A 9 9.69 0.59 1.96
CA THR A 9 9.73 -0.22 0.73
C THR A 9 8.62 0.19 -0.22
N GLY A 10 7.41 0.46 0.28
CA GLY A 10 6.32 0.97 -0.54
C GLY A 10 6.63 2.32 -1.18
N ALA A 11 7.18 3.26 -0.42
CA ALA A 11 7.62 4.55 -0.95
C ALA A 11 8.74 4.39 -2.01
N TYR A 12 9.69 3.49 -1.76
CA TYR A 12 10.74 3.19 -2.74
C TYR A 12 10.20 2.55 -4.01
N VAL A 13 9.23 1.65 -3.92
CA VAL A 13 8.52 1.08 -5.07
C VAL A 13 7.94 2.18 -5.93
N ALA A 14 7.20 3.12 -5.35
CA ALA A 14 6.61 4.24 -6.09
C ALA A 14 7.69 5.10 -6.76
N SER A 15 8.79 5.41 -6.05
CA SER A 15 9.89 6.20 -6.61
C SER A 15 10.53 5.51 -7.82
N GLN A 16 10.76 4.19 -7.76
CA GLN A 16 11.31 3.43 -8.88
C GLN A 16 10.31 3.28 -10.03
N ALA A 17 9.01 3.25 -9.74
CA ALA A 17 7.96 3.27 -10.74
C ALA A 17 7.99 4.57 -11.55
N TYR A 18 8.06 5.71 -10.89
CA TYR A 18 8.22 7.01 -11.55
C TYR A 18 9.55 7.12 -12.30
N ARG A 19 10.67 6.70 -11.68
CA ARG A 19 11.97 6.69 -12.35
C ARG A 19 11.91 5.89 -13.64
N TYR A 20 11.35 4.69 -13.61
CA TYR A 20 11.19 3.87 -14.81
C TYR A 20 10.29 4.57 -15.85
N ARG A 21 9.19 5.15 -15.44
CA ARG A 21 8.26 5.85 -16.35
C ARG A 21 8.92 7.01 -17.08
N VAL A 22 9.76 7.78 -16.39
CA VAL A 22 10.42 8.98 -16.96
C VAL A 22 11.63 8.61 -17.81
N THR A 23 12.42 7.63 -17.37
CA THR A 23 13.72 7.33 -18.00
C THR A 23 13.69 6.16 -18.97
N GLY A 24 12.69 5.28 -18.87
CA GLY A 24 12.68 3.99 -19.61
C GLY A 24 13.83 3.04 -19.20
N SER A 25 14.60 3.38 -18.14
CA SER A 25 15.82 2.65 -17.75
C SER A 25 15.53 1.20 -17.37
N PRO A 26 16.21 0.22 -18.01
CA PRO A 26 16.12 -1.20 -17.62
C PRO A 26 16.50 -1.43 -16.16
N GLU A 27 17.46 -0.68 -15.63
CA GLU A 27 17.87 -0.74 -14.23
C GLU A 27 16.73 -0.29 -13.30
N ALA A 28 16.06 0.82 -13.63
CA ALA A 28 14.90 1.30 -12.86
C ALA A 28 13.77 0.26 -12.86
N LYS A 29 13.51 -0.38 -14.01
CA LYS A 29 12.54 -1.48 -14.11
C LYS A 29 12.93 -2.67 -13.24
N ALA A 30 14.18 -3.09 -13.29
CA ALA A 30 14.69 -4.21 -12.48
C ALA A 30 14.59 -3.91 -10.98
N ASN A 31 14.94 -2.69 -10.56
CA ASN A 31 14.81 -2.26 -9.18
C ASN A 31 13.35 -2.20 -8.73
N LEU A 32 12.45 -1.69 -9.58
CA LEU A 32 11.01 -1.69 -9.32
C LEU A 32 10.48 -3.11 -9.09
N ILE A 33 10.76 -4.03 -10.02
CA ILE A 33 10.29 -5.43 -9.92
C ILE A 33 10.81 -6.07 -8.64
N ARG A 34 12.09 -5.94 -8.33
CA ARG A 34 12.71 -6.49 -7.11
C ARG A 34 12.05 -5.94 -5.85
N SER A 35 11.80 -4.63 -5.81
CA SER A 35 11.20 -3.97 -4.65
C SER A 35 9.74 -4.36 -4.46
N VAL A 36 8.98 -4.51 -5.54
CA VAL A 36 7.60 -5.04 -5.49
C VAL A 36 7.59 -6.47 -4.97
N GLN A 37 8.51 -7.31 -5.42
CA GLN A 37 8.65 -8.68 -4.90
C GLN A 37 8.95 -8.68 -3.40
N GLY A 38 9.84 -7.80 -2.93
CA GLY A 38 10.13 -7.63 -1.51
C GLY A 38 8.91 -7.18 -0.71
N LEU A 39 8.14 -6.22 -1.25
CA LEU A 39 6.91 -5.74 -0.62
C LEU A 39 5.86 -6.85 -0.49
N MET A 40 5.68 -7.67 -1.54
CA MET A 40 4.77 -8.81 -1.49
C MET A 40 5.27 -9.91 -0.54
N THR A 41 6.58 -10.09 -0.42
CA THR A 41 7.14 -11.02 0.57
C THR A 41 6.76 -10.61 2.00
N LEU A 42 6.77 -9.31 2.32
CA LEU A 42 6.29 -8.83 3.63
C LEU A 42 4.83 -9.22 3.90
N MET A 43 4.00 -9.30 2.88
CA MET A 43 2.60 -9.67 3.00
C MET A 43 2.40 -11.19 3.11
N GLU A 44 3.18 -11.97 2.39
CA GLU A 44 2.97 -13.40 2.23
C GLU A 44 3.66 -14.25 3.30
N ILE A 45 4.80 -13.77 3.84
CA ILE A 45 5.64 -14.53 4.78
C ILE A 45 4.94 -14.88 6.10
N THR A 46 3.97 -14.07 6.51
CA THR A 46 3.22 -14.27 7.75
C THR A 46 2.34 -15.52 7.70
N GLY A 47 1.91 -15.94 6.50
CA GLY A 47 0.90 -16.96 6.32
C GLY A 47 -0.52 -16.54 6.75
N ASP A 48 -0.67 -15.38 7.38
CA ASP A 48 -1.96 -14.81 7.79
C ASP A 48 -2.37 -13.66 6.88
N ARG A 49 -3.50 -13.84 6.19
CA ARG A 49 -4.04 -12.86 5.23
C ARG A 49 -4.54 -11.56 5.87
N ARG A 50 -4.66 -11.53 7.19
CA ARG A 50 -5.15 -10.36 7.96
C ARG A 50 -4.02 -9.42 8.37
N THR A 51 -2.77 -9.84 8.20
CA THR A 51 -1.61 -9.07 8.63
C THR A 51 -0.48 -9.17 7.61
N PHE A 52 0.54 -8.38 7.82
CA PHE A 52 1.79 -8.41 7.08
C PHE A 52 2.97 -8.15 8.02
N ALA A 53 4.15 -8.58 7.61
CA ALA A 53 5.37 -8.40 8.39
C ALA A 53 5.78 -6.92 8.41
N ARG A 54 6.21 -6.43 9.56
CA ARG A 54 6.78 -5.09 9.72
C ARG A 54 8.12 -4.98 8.98
N THR A 55 8.95 -6.00 9.09
CA THR A 55 10.27 -6.08 8.45
C THR A 55 10.73 -7.54 8.30
N LEU A 56 11.74 -7.75 7.48
CA LEU A 56 12.37 -9.04 7.20
C LEU A 56 13.86 -9.01 7.49
N ARG A 57 14.44 -10.15 7.78
CA ARG A 57 15.88 -10.39 7.81
C ARG A 57 16.22 -11.81 7.37
N ALA A 58 17.50 -12.09 7.13
CA ALA A 58 17.97 -13.46 6.96
C ALA A 58 17.71 -14.29 8.23
N ALA A 59 17.35 -15.56 8.06
CA ALA A 59 17.09 -16.47 9.17
C ALA A 59 18.34 -16.66 10.04
N THR A 60 18.14 -16.58 11.37
CA THR A 60 19.19 -16.83 12.36
C THR A 60 19.08 -18.25 12.96
N GLY A 61 17.97 -18.94 12.66
CA GLY A 61 17.67 -20.29 13.12
C GLY A 61 16.93 -20.36 14.46
N ASN A 62 16.99 -19.33 15.28
CA ASN A 62 16.23 -19.24 16.55
C ASN A 62 15.84 -17.76 16.80
N PRO A 63 14.79 -17.27 16.13
CA PRO A 63 14.41 -15.87 16.24
C PRO A 63 13.86 -15.54 17.63
N PRO A 64 14.39 -14.49 18.31
CA PRO A 64 13.80 -14.01 19.54
C PRO A 64 12.49 -13.28 19.27
N SER A 65 11.53 -13.33 20.18
CA SER A 65 10.30 -12.52 20.11
C SER A 65 10.66 -11.02 19.91
N PRO A 66 9.95 -10.28 19.07
CA PRO A 66 8.76 -10.60 18.27
C PRO A 66 9.10 -11.04 16.81
N TRP A 67 10.14 -11.77 16.61
CA TRP A 67 10.53 -12.35 15.33
C TRP A 67 10.00 -13.79 15.20
N TYR A 68 9.62 -14.15 13.99
CA TYR A 68 9.08 -15.46 13.65
C TYR A 68 9.82 -16.04 12.45
N PRO A 69 10.01 -17.37 12.38
CA PRO A 69 10.61 -17.99 11.20
C PRO A 69 9.65 -17.90 10.00
N GLY A 70 10.21 -17.66 8.83
CA GLY A 70 9.48 -17.87 7.59
C GLY A 70 9.31 -19.35 7.31
N THR A 71 8.27 -19.70 6.54
CA THR A 71 7.95 -21.09 6.19
C THR A 71 7.95 -21.30 4.68
N GLY A 72 8.12 -22.55 4.24
CA GLY A 72 8.08 -22.92 2.84
C GLY A 72 9.09 -22.13 2.00
N LEU A 73 8.63 -21.37 1.03
CA LEU A 73 9.48 -20.54 0.16
C LEU A 73 10.28 -19.45 0.92
N TYR A 74 9.88 -19.14 2.14
CA TYR A 74 10.48 -18.10 2.97
C TYR A 74 11.33 -18.64 4.12
N ALA A 75 11.66 -19.95 4.14
CA ALA A 75 12.41 -20.58 5.23
C ALA A 75 13.81 -19.95 5.48
N ALA A 76 14.38 -19.30 4.48
CA ALA A 76 15.64 -18.56 4.62
C ALA A 76 15.50 -17.17 5.26
N LEU A 77 14.29 -16.78 5.64
CA LEU A 77 13.97 -15.46 6.20
C LEU A 77 13.30 -15.60 7.57
N GLU A 78 13.42 -14.55 8.35
CA GLU A 78 12.62 -14.30 9.57
C GLU A 78 11.87 -13.00 9.40
N TRP A 79 10.69 -12.92 9.99
CA TRP A 79 9.85 -11.72 9.92
C TRP A 79 9.48 -11.22 11.31
N LYS A 80 9.34 -9.92 11.41
CA LYS A 80 8.93 -9.25 12.64
C LYS A 80 7.45 -8.91 12.57
N GLU A 81 6.71 -9.23 13.63
CA GLU A 81 5.33 -8.84 13.82
C GLU A 81 5.18 -7.32 14.02
N GLY A 82 3.97 -6.83 13.86
CA GLY A 82 3.61 -5.43 14.13
C GLY A 82 3.43 -4.57 12.90
N GLY A 83 2.95 -5.15 11.80
CA GLY A 83 2.35 -4.37 10.71
C GLY A 83 1.19 -3.54 11.28
N ASN A 84 1.21 -2.22 11.05
CA ASN A 84 0.24 -1.27 11.58
C ASN A 84 -0.31 -0.36 10.47
N ASN A 85 -1.18 0.59 10.85
CA ASN A 85 -1.80 1.53 9.92
C ASN A 85 -0.79 2.31 9.06
N ASP A 86 0.35 2.69 9.63
CA ASP A 86 1.37 3.48 8.94
C ASP A 86 2.07 2.63 7.88
N MET A 87 2.45 1.40 8.27
CA MET A 87 3.04 0.44 7.34
C MET A 87 2.09 0.13 6.19
N PHE A 88 0.80 -0.01 6.50
CA PHE A 88 -0.24 -0.29 5.53
C PHE A 88 -0.31 0.78 4.44
N LYS A 89 -0.26 2.08 4.80
CA LYS A 89 -0.28 3.18 3.83
C LYS A 89 0.84 3.05 2.81
N GLY A 90 2.06 2.73 3.26
CA GLY A 90 3.19 2.51 2.37
C GLY A 90 3.02 1.30 1.45
N VAL A 91 2.53 0.17 1.99
CA VAL A 91 2.26 -1.04 1.21
C VAL A 91 1.29 -0.73 0.07
N MET A 92 0.14 -0.12 0.39
CA MET A 92 -0.89 0.17 -0.60
C MET A 92 -0.42 1.21 -1.63
N PHE A 93 0.29 2.23 -1.18
CA PHE A 93 0.91 3.23 -2.06
C PHE A 93 1.86 2.59 -3.07
N GLY A 94 2.76 1.73 -2.61
CA GLY A 94 3.71 1.03 -3.47
C GLY A 94 3.01 0.12 -4.49
N LEU A 95 2.02 -0.67 -4.05
CA LEU A 95 1.28 -1.58 -4.94
C LEU A 95 0.43 -0.82 -5.96
N ALA A 96 -0.18 0.31 -5.58
CA ALA A 96 -0.94 1.16 -6.49
C ALA A 96 -0.06 1.67 -7.64
N HIS A 97 1.10 2.24 -7.32
CA HIS A 97 2.03 2.77 -8.31
C HIS A 97 2.68 1.67 -9.15
N ALA A 98 3.03 0.53 -8.54
CA ALA A 98 3.53 -0.62 -9.29
C ALA A 98 2.49 -1.14 -10.30
N HIS A 99 1.24 -1.28 -9.88
CA HIS A 99 0.18 -1.72 -10.79
C HIS A 99 -0.01 -0.74 -11.95
N ALA A 100 -0.10 0.57 -11.67
CA ALA A 100 -0.29 1.60 -12.68
C ALA A 100 0.81 1.62 -13.75
N LEU A 101 2.06 1.33 -13.37
CA LEU A 101 3.21 1.50 -14.25
C LEU A 101 3.79 0.19 -14.80
N LEU A 102 3.42 -0.97 -14.23
CA LEU A 102 3.84 -2.27 -14.73
C LEU A 102 2.70 -3.10 -15.32
N CYS A 103 1.45 -2.88 -14.88
CA CYS A 103 0.36 -3.81 -15.16
C CYS A 103 -0.71 -3.24 -16.11
N GLU A 104 -0.81 -1.92 -16.25
CA GLU A 104 -1.73 -1.31 -17.23
C GLU A 104 -1.26 -1.41 -18.67
N TYR A 105 0.03 -1.70 -18.86
CA TYR A 105 0.64 -1.80 -20.18
C TYR A 105 1.19 -3.22 -20.38
N PRO A 106 1.18 -3.75 -21.60
CA PRO A 106 1.77 -5.05 -21.89
C PRO A 106 3.30 -4.98 -21.70
N THR A 107 3.76 -5.30 -20.49
CA THR A 107 5.18 -5.19 -20.10
C THR A 107 5.88 -6.54 -19.95
N GLY A 108 5.16 -7.66 -20.19
CA GLY A 108 5.67 -9.02 -19.95
C GLY A 108 5.77 -9.41 -18.48
N ASN A 109 5.06 -8.70 -17.59
CA ASN A 109 5.10 -8.96 -16.13
C ASN A 109 3.81 -9.61 -15.61
N ASP A 110 3.12 -10.41 -16.41
CA ASP A 110 1.78 -10.94 -16.12
C ASP A 110 1.70 -11.70 -14.79
N GLN A 111 2.72 -12.52 -14.48
CA GLN A 111 2.79 -13.24 -13.21
C GLN A 111 2.93 -12.30 -12.01
N LEU A 112 3.78 -11.26 -12.13
CA LEU A 112 3.94 -10.25 -11.09
C LEU A 112 2.62 -9.48 -10.89
N CYS A 113 1.97 -9.09 -11.96
CA CYS A 113 0.69 -8.39 -11.93
C CYS A 113 -0.44 -9.25 -11.34
N ALA A 114 -0.47 -10.54 -11.65
CA ALA A 114 -1.39 -11.48 -11.03
C ALA A 114 -1.14 -11.59 -9.51
N ARG A 115 0.11 -11.63 -9.09
CA ARG A 115 0.50 -11.68 -7.67
C ARG A 115 0.15 -10.37 -6.95
N ILE A 116 0.34 -9.20 -7.59
CA ILE A 116 -0.12 -7.90 -7.04
C ILE A 116 -1.64 -7.95 -6.82
N ARG A 117 -2.42 -8.32 -7.83
CA ARG A 117 -3.88 -8.43 -7.71
C ARG A 117 -4.28 -9.37 -6.58
N PHE A 118 -3.67 -10.54 -6.50
CA PHE A 118 -3.95 -11.50 -5.43
C PHE A 118 -3.70 -10.90 -4.05
N ASN A 119 -2.53 -10.30 -3.80
CA ASN A 119 -2.19 -9.72 -2.50
C ASN A 119 -3.13 -8.56 -2.13
N VAL A 120 -3.44 -7.69 -3.07
CA VAL A 120 -4.37 -6.58 -2.85
C VAL A 120 -5.77 -7.09 -2.47
N THR A 121 -6.29 -8.12 -3.16
CA THR A 121 -7.61 -8.68 -2.82
C THR A 121 -7.60 -9.39 -1.48
N GLN A 122 -6.53 -10.11 -1.13
CA GLN A 122 -6.41 -10.73 0.19
C GLN A 122 -6.48 -9.69 1.31
N ILE A 123 -5.82 -8.55 1.14
CA ILE A 123 -5.88 -7.45 2.11
C ILE A 123 -7.29 -6.85 2.15
N ALA A 124 -7.87 -6.54 0.99
CA ALA A 124 -9.18 -5.91 0.92
C ALA A 124 -10.29 -6.75 1.57
N ASP A 125 -10.21 -8.08 1.45
CA ASP A 125 -11.18 -9.00 2.02
C ASP A 125 -11.00 -9.25 3.52
N ASN A 126 -9.78 -9.05 4.05
CA ASN A 126 -9.47 -9.40 5.45
C ASN A 126 -9.06 -8.18 6.31
N LEU A 127 -8.87 -7.02 5.70
CA LEU A 127 -8.32 -5.84 6.35
C LEU A 127 -9.13 -5.35 7.55
N SER A 128 -10.45 -5.44 7.47
CA SER A 128 -11.35 -4.97 8.54
C SER A 128 -11.08 -5.64 9.91
N VAL A 129 -10.41 -6.78 9.91
CA VAL A 129 -10.02 -7.49 11.14
C VAL A 129 -8.67 -7.00 11.65
N ALA A 130 -7.69 -6.78 10.75
CA ALA A 130 -6.33 -6.43 11.12
C ALA A 130 -6.09 -4.92 11.25
N GLN A 131 -6.76 -4.13 10.43
CA GLN A 131 -6.53 -2.68 10.29
C GLN A 131 -7.88 -1.95 10.18
N PRO A 132 -8.52 -1.61 11.30
CA PRO A 132 -9.89 -1.10 11.31
C PRO A 132 -10.05 0.35 10.85
N SER A 133 -8.99 1.09 10.55
CA SER A 133 -9.06 2.48 10.09
C SER A 133 -9.93 2.61 8.83
N GLY A 134 -10.88 3.56 8.83
CA GLY A 134 -11.76 3.82 7.70
C GLY A 134 -11.02 4.21 6.42
N GLN A 135 -10.00 5.04 6.53
CA GLN A 135 -9.15 5.44 5.40
C GLN A 135 -8.39 4.24 4.81
N ASN A 136 -7.88 3.35 5.65
CA ASN A 136 -7.22 2.13 5.19
C ASN A 136 -8.21 1.16 4.51
N ARG A 137 -9.45 1.06 5.00
CA ARG A 137 -10.50 0.28 4.31
C ARG A 137 -10.83 0.87 2.95
N LEU A 138 -11.01 2.19 2.88
CA LEU A 138 -11.22 2.89 1.61
C LEU A 138 -10.06 2.60 0.63
N ALA A 139 -8.81 2.75 1.07
CA ALA A 139 -7.63 2.48 0.27
C ALA A 139 -7.62 1.06 -0.29
N ALA A 140 -7.85 0.06 0.58
CA ALA A 140 -7.86 -1.34 0.20
C ALA A 140 -8.97 -1.67 -0.81
N GLN A 141 -10.20 -1.22 -0.56
CA GLN A 141 -11.33 -1.50 -1.43
C GLN A 141 -11.18 -0.80 -2.78
N TRP A 142 -10.73 0.46 -2.79
CA TRP A 142 -10.54 1.20 -4.03
C TRP A 142 -9.39 0.64 -4.86
N LEU A 143 -8.26 0.31 -4.22
CA LEU A 143 -7.16 -0.34 -4.92
C LEU A 143 -7.56 -1.71 -5.46
N ALA A 144 -8.31 -2.52 -4.70
CA ALA A 144 -8.83 -3.80 -5.17
C ALA A 144 -9.77 -3.63 -6.38
N ALA A 145 -10.66 -2.64 -6.34
CA ALA A 145 -11.51 -2.29 -7.48
C ALA A 145 -10.67 -1.93 -8.71
N TYR A 146 -9.66 -1.09 -8.52
CA TYR A 146 -8.78 -0.66 -9.59
C TYR A 146 -7.99 -1.82 -10.23
N VAL A 147 -7.34 -2.66 -9.43
CA VAL A 147 -6.47 -3.72 -9.96
C VAL A 147 -7.23 -4.91 -10.53
N THR A 148 -8.47 -5.16 -10.07
CA THR A 148 -9.29 -6.30 -10.51
C THR A 148 -10.39 -5.92 -11.48
N ARG A 149 -10.77 -4.63 -11.55
CA ARG A 149 -11.95 -4.15 -12.27
C ARG A 149 -13.26 -4.78 -11.76
N ASN A 150 -13.27 -5.27 -10.52
CA ASN A 150 -14.43 -5.92 -9.92
C ASN A 150 -15.37 -4.90 -9.28
N PHE A 151 -16.62 -4.91 -9.73
CA PHE A 151 -17.65 -3.96 -9.30
C PHE A 151 -17.99 -4.07 -7.82
N SER A 152 -17.88 -5.24 -7.19
CA SER A 152 -18.13 -5.40 -5.76
C SER A 152 -17.18 -4.57 -4.89
N TYR A 153 -15.89 -4.52 -5.25
CA TYR A 153 -14.93 -3.65 -4.57
C TYR A 153 -15.21 -2.17 -4.83
N LEU A 154 -15.64 -1.83 -6.04
CA LEU A 154 -16.01 -0.45 -6.39
C LEU A 154 -17.18 0.04 -5.53
N LEU A 155 -18.21 -0.77 -5.35
CA LEU A 155 -19.35 -0.43 -4.48
C LEU A 155 -18.90 -0.23 -3.03
N ARG A 156 -18.04 -1.11 -2.49
CA ARG A 156 -17.51 -0.98 -1.14
C ARG A 156 -16.66 0.29 -1.01
N ALA A 157 -15.80 0.58 -1.99
CA ALA A 157 -15.01 1.81 -2.00
C ALA A 157 -15.88 3.06 -2.03
N THR A 158 -16.96 3.05 -2.82
CA THR A 158 -17.93 4.16 -2.88
C THR A 158 -18.62 4.38 -1.54
N ALA A 159 -19.02 3.31 -0.86
CA ALA A 159 -19.61 3.39 0.47
C ALA A 159 -18.64 3.93 1.51
N GLU A 160 -17.39 3.43 1.54
CA GLU A 160 -16.35 3.95 2.43
C GLU A 160 -16.02 5.42 2.12
N TRP A 161 -15.98 5.81 0.85
CA TRP A 161 -15.75 7.21 0.45
C TRP A 161 -16.80 8.15 1.05
N THR A 162 -18.06 7.77 1.05
CA THR A 162 -19.13 8.60 1.60
C THR A 162 -18.89 8.94 3.08
N VAL A 163 -18.28 8.02 3.82
CA VAL A 163 -17.93 8.22 5.24
C VAL A 163 -16.63 9.01 5.40
N GLN A 164 -15.63 8.75 4.54
CA GLN A 164 -14.29 9.33 4.69
C GLN A 164 -14.11 10.70 4.01
N ALA A 165 -14.92 11.03 2.99
CA ALA A 165 -14.78 12.27 2.24
C ALA A 165 -14.83 13.54 3.12
N PRO A 166 -15.72 13.67 4.12
CA PRO A 166 -15.70 14.83 5.01
C PRO A 166 -14.40 14.96 5.80
N ILE A 167 -13.79 13.85 6.20
CA ILE A 167 -12.51 13.83 6.93
C ILE A 167 -11.37 14.24 5.99
N LEU A 168 -11.34 13.66 4.79
CA LEU A 168 -10.34 13.96 3.77
C LEU A 168 -10.42 15.40 3.27
N SER A 169 -11.62 15.98 3.15
CA SER A 169 -11.81 17.37 2.71
C SER A 169 -11.39 18.42 3.73
N GLN A 170 -11.42 18.07 5.02
CA GLN A 170 -10.97 18.97 6.09
C GLN A 170 -9.44 19.04 6.20
N GLY A 171 -8.75 18.16 5.49
CA GLY A 171 -7.31 18.04 5.55
C GLY A 171 -6.82 17.47 6.88
N ASN A 172 -5.63 16.92 6.85
CA ASN A 172 -4.94 16.51 8.07
C ASN A 172 -4.18 17.69 8.74
N VAL A 173 -4.51 18.93 8.38
CA VAL A 173 -3.87 20.12 8.96
C VAL A 173 -4.00 20.15 10.49
N THR A 174 -5.12 19.66 11.01
CA THR A 174 -5.35 19.56 12.45
C THR A 174 -4.49 18.47 13.13
N VAL A 175 -4.05 17.46 12.40
CA VAL A 175 -3.17 16.39 12.92
C VAL A 175 -1.71 16.84 12.93
N VAL A 176 -1.33 17.76 12.03
CA VAL A 176 0.03 18.30 11.91
C VAL A 176 0.44 19.15 13.13
N TYR A 177 -0.52 19.67 13.90
CA TYR A 177 -0.28 20.56 15.01
C TYR A 177 -0.89 20.06 16.32
N GLN A 178 -0.87 18.77 16.57
CA GLN A 178 -1.28 18.25 17.85
C GLN A 178 -0.28 18.71 18.92
N ASP A 179 -0.77 19.40 19.95
CA ASP A 179 0.01 19.95 21.07
C ASP A 179 1.06 21.03 20.68
N GLY A 180 0.89 21.72 19.55
CA GLY A 180 1.81 22.79 19.14
C GLY A 180 3.15 22.30 18.60
N VAL A 181 3.31 21.01 18.37
CA VAL A 181 4.50 20.40 17.79
C VAL A 181 4.15 19.85 16.40
N ALA A 182 4.99 20.17 15.40
CA ALA A 182 4.83 19.61 14.07
C ALA A 182 5.03 18.09 14.08
N ASP A 183 3.97 17.33 13.74
CA ASP A 183 4.06 15.89 13.55
C ASP A 183 4.58 15.54 12.16
N TRP A 184 5.88 15.42 12.04
CA TRP A 184 6.56 15.03 10.80
C TRP A 184 6.09 13.66 10.27
N SER A 185 5.84 12.73 11.17
CA SER A 185 5.40 11.38 10.82
C SER A 185 3.99 11.40 10.25
N GLY A 186 3.06 12.06 10.95
CA GLY A 186 1.68 12.21 10.50
C GLY A 186 1.55 12.93 9.17
N THR A 187 2.33 13.99 8.95
CA THR A 187 2.36 14.74 7.69
C THR A 187 2.83 13.85 6.52
N HIS A 188 3.89 13.09 6.71
CA HIS A 188 4.39 12.16 5.68
C HIS A 188 3.37 11.10 5.31
N LEU A 189 2.74 10.50 6.32
CA LEU A 189 1.73 9.47 6.13
C LEU A 189 0.48 10.01 5.44
N ALA A 190 0.05 11.22 5.79
CA ALA A 190 -1.03 11.91 5.11
C ALA A 190 -0.70 12.15 3.63
N PHE A 191 0.50 12.65 3.34
CA PHE A 191 0.95 12.90 1.97
C PHE A 191 0.93 11.60 1.12
N VAL A 192 1.48 10.50 1.63
CA VAL A 192 1.46 9.19 0.96
C VAL A 192 0.03 8.75 0.65
N GLU A 193 -0.88 8.95 1.59
CA GLU A 193 -2.29 8.59 1.44
C GLU A 193 -3.00 9.44 0.38
N TYR A 194 -2.84 10.75 0.43
CA TYR A 194 -3.43 11.66 -0.58
C TYR A 194 -2.89 11.40 -1.98
N MET A 195 -1.59 11.16 -2.12
CA MET A 195 -0.99 10.81 -3.41
C MET A 195 -1.55 9.50 -3.97
N MET A 196 -1.78 8.51 -3.12
CA MET A 196 -2.40 7.25 -3.53
C MET A 196 -3.86 7.46 -3.97
N PHE A 197 -4.66 8.17 -3.19
CA PHE A 197 -6.05 8.46 -3.56
C PHE A 197 -6.14 9.31 -4.83
N SER A 198 -5.23 10.25 -5.04
CA SER A 198 -5.16 11.04 -6.27
C SER A 198 -4.88 10.16 -7.49
N LEU A 199 -3.96 9.21 -7.37
CA LEU A 199 -3.70 8.22 -8.42
C LEU A 199 -4.95 7.38 -8.71
N LEU A 200 -5.64 6.90 -7.66
CA LEU A 200 -6.84 6.08 -7.82
C LEU A 200 -7.99 6.89 -8.44
N ALA A 201 -8.17 8.14 -8.04
CA ALA A 201 -9.19 9.04 -8.61
C ALA A 201 -8.95 9.31 -10.10
N GLU A 202 -7.68 9.43 -10.50
CA GLU A 202 -7.29 9.60 -11.90
C GLU A 202 -7.50 8.31 -12.72
N ARG A 203 -7.09 7.15 -12.17
CA ARG A 203 -7.03 5.88 -12.92
C ARG A 203 -8.32 5.08 -12.88
N TYR A 204 -9.07 5.20 -11.81
CA TYR A 204 -10.30 4.46 -11.60
C TYR A 204 -11.30 5.23 -10.74
N PRO A 205 -11.91 6.29 -11.29
CA PRO A 205 -12.79 7.17 -10.54
C PRO A 205 -14.00 6.44 -9.96
N LEU A 206 -14.45 6.87 -8.79
CA LEU A 206 -15.68 6.38 -8.17
C LEU A 206 -16.89 6.95 -8.91
N PRO A 207 -17.92 6.16 -9.23
CA PRO A 207 -19.07 6.60 -10.01
C PRO A 207 -19.83 7.76 -9.35
N GLY A 208 -20.01 8.85 -10.10
CA GLY A 208 -20.77 10.03 -9.63
C GLY A 208 -20.07 10.87 -8.54
N ILE A 209 -18.77 10.60 -8.28
CA ILE A 209 -18.00 11.27 -7.22
C ILE A 209 -16.80 12.01 -7.85
N ASP A 210 -16.69 13.30 -7.59
CA ASP A 210 -15.48 14.07 -7.88
C ASP A 210 -14.50 13.99 -6.68
N ALA A 211 -13.89 12.82 -6.54
CA ALA A 211 -12.89 12.58 -5.50
C ALA A 211 -11.68 13.51 -5.65
N GLY A 212 -11.30 13.84 -6.89
CA GLY A 212 -10.18 14.75 -7.15
C GLY A 212 -10.40 16.16 -6.59
N SER A 213 -11.63 16.70 -6.67
CA SER A 213 -11.97 17.98 -6.05
C SER A 213 -11.85 17.89 -4.52
N THR A 214 -12.45 16.87 -3.91
CA THR A 214 -12.38 16.67 -2.45
C THR A 214 -10.94 16.60 -1.94
N LEU A 215 -10.08 15.83 -2.63
CA LEU A 215 -8.68 15.67 -2.24
C LEU A 215 -7.88 16.97 -2.37
N ARG A 216 -8.13 17.79 -3.39
CA ARG A 216 -7.47 19.10 -3.54
C ARG A 216 -7.79 20.09 -2.43
N HIS A 217 -8.94 19.98 -1.79
CA HIS A 217 -9.29 20.81 -0.63
C HIS A 217 -8.63 20.34 0.67
N GLY A 218 -8.15 19.11 0.72
CA GLY A 218 -7.50 18.51 1.87
C GLY A 218 -5.96 18.68 1.92
N ILE A 219 -5.35 19.18 0.87
CA ILE A 219 -3.92 19.47 0.76
C ILE A 219 -3.70 20.96 0.98
#